data_a076600244249164b1765db8fb2bbc9d
#
_entry.id   a076600244249164b1765db8fb2bbc9d
#
_cell.length_a   1.000
_cell.length_b   1.000
_cell.length_c   1.000
_cell.angle_alpha   90.00
_cell.angle_beta   90.00
_cell.angle_gamma   90.00
#
_symmetry.space_group_name_H-M   'P 1'
#
loop_
_entity.id
_entity.type
_entity.pdbx_description
1 polymer ?
#
loop_
_entity_poly.entity_id
_entity_poly.type
_entity_poly.pdbx_seq_one_letter_code
_entity_poly.pdbx_strand_id
1 'polypeptide(L)'
;KREITASIVRNMDKCIFCRRCESVCNDVQTVGALGAIRRGFNTTIAPAFDRMMTESECTYCGQCVAVCPVGALTERDYTNRLLDDLANPDKVVIVQTAPAVRAALGEEFGFPPGTLVTGKMVYALRELGFDYVFDTDFAADLTIMEEGSEILNRLTRYLNGDKSVRL
;
A
#
# COMPACT_ATOMS: atom_id res chain seq x y z
N LYS A 1 -9.44 -12.46 -18.17
CA LYS A 1 -8.03 -12.57 -17.71
C LYS A 1 -7.95 -12.20 -16.24
N ARG A 2 -7.35 -13.08 -15.44
CA ARG A 2 -7.08 -12.86 -14.03
C ARG A 2 -5.59 -12.64 -13.82
N GLU A 3 -5.25 -11.65 -13.03
CA GLU A 3 -3.87 -11.31 -12.68
C GLU A 3 -3.79 -11.07 -11.16
N ILE A 4 -2.76 -11.56 -10.51
CA ILE A 4 -2.49 -11.38 -9.09
C ILE A 4 -1.10 -10.77 -8.96
N THR A 5 -1.05 -9.54 -8.45
CA THR A 5 0.21 -8.86 -8.13
C THR A 5 0.51 -8.98 -6.62
N ALA A 6 1.53 -8.29 -6.14
CA ALA A 6 1.82 -8.23 -4.70
C ALA A 6 0.69 -7.59 -3.89
N SER A 7 -0.05 -6.62 -4.46
CA SER A 7 -1.03 -5.80 -3.73
C SER A 7 -2.43 -5.81 -4.34
N ILE A 8 -2.55 -5.99 -5.66
CA ILE A 8 -3.81 -5.87 -6.40
C ILE A 8 -4.12 -7.18 -7.12
N VAL A 9 -5.36 -7.61 -7.03
CA VAL A 9 -5.94 -8.69 -7.85
C VAL A 9 -6.82 -8.06 -8.91
N ARG A 10 -6.55 -8.36 -10.18
CA ARG A 10 -7.34 -7.93 -11.32
C ARG A 10 -8.06 -9.13 -11.93
N ASN A 11 -9.39 -9.07 -12.00
CA ASN A 11 -10.23 -10.08 -12.66
C ASN A 11 -11.18 -9.40 -13.65
N MET A 12 -10.78 -9.42 -14.93
CA MET A 12 -11.51 -8.72 -15.98
C MET A 12 -12.82 -9.39 -16.37
N ASP A 13 -13.08 -10.63 -15.93
CA ASP A 13 -14.36 -11.31 -16.16
C ASP A 13 -15.52 -10.65 -15.37
N LYS A 14 -15.19 -9.86 -14.34
CA LYS A 14 -16.15 -9.07 -13.57
C LYS A 14 -16.32 -7.62 -14.11
N CYS A 15 -15.49 -7.20 -15.07
CA CYS A 15 -15.43 -5.81 -15.49
C CYS A 15 -16.65 -5.41 -16.33
N ILE A 16 -17.29 -4.30 -15.96
CA ILE A 16 -18.43 -3.69 -16.68
C ILE A 16 -18.04 -2.52 -17.55
N PHE A 17 -16.76 -2.28 -17.79
CA PHE A 17 -16.23 -1.21 -18.62
C PHE A 17 -16.62 0.21 -18.22
N CYS A 18 -16.89 0.47 -16.96
CA CYS A 18 -17.23 1.81 -16.48
C CYS A 18 -16.08 2.83 -16.55
N ARG A 19 -14.85 2.39 -16.78
CA ARG A 19 -13.62 3.18 -16.95
C ARG A 19 -13.22 4.05 -15.74
N ARG A 20 -13.85 3.92 -14.59
CA ARG A 20 -13.51 4.70 -13.38
C ARG A 20 -12.07 4.48 -12.94
N CYS A 21 -11.56 3.24 -13.03
CA CYS A 21 -10.18 2.91 -12.69
C CYS A 21 -9.18 3.57 -13.64
N GLU A 22 -9.51 3.70 -14.91
CA GLU A 22 -8.71 4.43 -15.90
C GLU A 22 -8.68 5.92 -15.58
N SER A 23 -9.85 6.56 -15.37
CA SER A 23 -9.91 7.99 -15.04
C SER A 23 -9.17 8.32 -13.76
N VAL A 24 -9.35 7.55 -12.68
CA VAL A 24 -8.62 7.82 -11.43
C VAL A 24 -7.11 7.63 -11.61
N CYS A 25 -6.68 6.65 -12.39
CA CYS A 25 -5.27 6.39 -12.64
C CYS A 25 -4.61 7.50 -13.47
N ASN A 26 -5.32 8.00 -14.49
CA ASN A 26 -4.79 8.98 -15.44
C ASN A 26 -4.97 10.42 -14.95
N ASP A 27 -6.20 10.78 -14.54
CA ASP A 27 -6.58 12.17 -14.31
C ASP A 27 -6.32 12.61 -12.86
N VAL A 28 -6.44 11.68 -11.89
CA VAL A 28 -6.28 11.99 -10.46
C VAL A 28 -4.88 11.63 -9.97
N GLN A 29 -4.45 10.39 -10.20
CA GLN A 29 -3.14 9.91 -9.74
C GLN A 29 -2.01 10.25 -10.72
N THR A 30 -2.34 10.58 -11.97
CA THR A 30 -1.38 10.92 -13.04
C THR A 30 -0.32 9.83 -13.33
N VAL A 31 -0.61 8.58 -12.96
CA VAL A 31 0.29 7.44 -13.17
C VAL A 31 0.19 6.89 -14.60
N GLY A 32 -1.02 6.86 -15.17
CA GLY A 32 -1.24 6.42 -16.54
C GLY A 32 -1.05 4.92 -16.80
N ALA A 33 -1.12 4.09 -15.76
CA ALA A 33 -0.86 2.66 -15.90
C ALA A 33 -2.02 1.88 -16.53
N LEU A 34 -3.26 2.38 -16.45
CA LEU A 34 -4.46 1.70 -16.94
C LEU A 34 -5.12 2.50 -18.06
N GLY A 35 -5.54 1.80 -19.11
CA GLY A 35 -6.27 2.36 -20.23
C GLY A 35 -7.16 1.33 -20.92
N ALA A 36 -8.10 1.81 -21.72
CA ALA A 36 -8.88 0.95 -22.61
C ALA A 36 -7.99 0.47 -23.75
N ILE A 37 -7.84 -0.82 -23.88
CA ILE A 37 -7.10 -1.46 -24.96
C ILE A 37 -8.03 -2.33 -25.82
N ARG A 38 -7.61 -2.65 -27.06
CA ARG A 38 -8.40 -3.38 -28.06
C ARG A 38 -9.59 -2.56 -28.54
N ARG A 39 -10.55 -3.21 -29.27
CA ARG A 39 -11.69 -2.53 -29.91
C ARG A 39 -12.97 -3.36 -29.81
N GLY A 40 -14.12 -2.68 -29.89
CA GLY A 40 -15.44 -3.31 -29.93
C GLY A 40 -15.68 -4.20 -28.71
N PHE A 41 -16.26 -5.36 -28.93
CA PHE A 41 -16.58 -6.32 -27.85
C PHE A 41 -15.34 -6.89 -27.15
N ASN A 42 -14.15 -6.77 -27.75
CA ASN A 42 -12.89 -7.24 -27.16
C ASN A 42 -12.19 -6.16 -26.31
N THR A 43 -12.79 -4.97 -26.15
CA THR A 43 -12.23 -3.91 -25.31
C THR A 43 -12.04 -4.40 -23.89
N THR A 44 -10.90 -4.09 -23.28
CA THR A 44 -10.60 -4.39 -21.87
C THR A 44 -9.82 -3.24 -21.24
N ILE A 45 -9.86 -3.12 -19.94
CA ILE A 45 -9.04 -2.16 -19.20
C ILE A 45 -7.77 -2.88 -18.74
N ALA A 46 -6.62 -2.42 -19.20
CA ALA A 46 -5.34 -3.04 -18.90
C ALA A 46 -4.20 -2.02 -19.07
N PRO A 47 -2.98 -2.36 -18.64
CA PRO A 47 -1.79 -1.65 -19.08
C PRO A 47 -1.59 -1.73 -20.59
N ALA A 48 -0.82 -0.81 -21.15
CA ALA A 48 -0.51 -0.75 -22.57
C ALA A 48 -0.01 -2.12 -23.09
N PHE A 49 -0.43 -2.49 -24.30
CA PHE A 49 -0.08 -3.76 -24.95
C PHE A 49 -0.52 -5.03 -24.18
N ASP A 50 -1.53 -4.92 -23.32
CA ASP A 50 -2.04 -6.01 -22.47
C ASP A 50 -0.96 -6.64 -21.56
N ARG A 51 0.04 -5.85 -21.19
CA ARG A 51 1.09 -6.25 -20.23
C ARG A 51 0.49 -6.53 -18.86
N MET A 52 1.27 -7.14 -18.00
CA MET A 52 0.92 -7.28 -16.59
C MET A 52 1.08 -5.93 -15.88
N MET A 53 0.36 -5.71 -14.80
CA MET A 53 0.53 -4.51 -13.97
C MET A 53 1.95 -4.41 -13.40
N THR A 54 2.59 -5.54 -13.14
CA THR A 54 3.99 -5.65 -12.70
C THR A 54 5.01 -5.21 -13.75
N GLU A 55 4.61 -5.16 -15.02
CA GLU A 55 5.44 -4.76 -16.16
C GLU A 55 5.10 -3.35 -16.65
N SER A 56 4.30 -2.62 -15.89
CA SER A 56 3.85 -1.26 -16.21
C SER A 56 4.33 -0.26 -15.16
N GLU A 57 4.07 1.03 -15.41
CA GLU A 57 4.39 2.13 -14.49
C GLU A 57 3.48 2.18 -13.24
N CYS A 58 2.78 1.08 -12.93
CA CYS A 58 1.86 1.01 -11.80
C CYS A 58 2.62 1.17 -10.47
N THR A 59 2.22 2.15 -9.67
CA THR A 59 2.77 2.43 -8.33
C THR A 59 2.07 1.68 -7.21
N TYR A 60 1.10 0.83 -7.53
CA TYR A 60 0.28 0.06 -6.58
C TYR A 60 -0.45 0.92 -5.53
N CYS A 61 -0.82 2.16 -5.86
CA CYS A 61 -1.49 3.09 -4.95
C CYS A 61 -2.91 2.65 -4.51
N GLY A 62 -3.53 1.67 -5.17
CA GLY A 62 -4.83 1.12 -4.80
C GLY A 62 -6.05 1.96 -5.21
N GLN A 63 -5.89 3.16 -5.76
CA GLN A 63 -7.03 4.03 -6.10
C GLN A 63 -7.98 3.40 -7.12
N CYS A 64 -7.47 2.61 -8.03
CA CYS A 64 -8.30 1.85 -8.99
C CYS A 64 -9.17 0.79 -8.31
N VAL A 65 -8.73 0.24 -7.18
CA VAL A 65 -9.51 -0.69 -6.34
C VAL A 65 -10.65 0.06 -5.68
N ALA A 66 -10.36 1.22 -5.04
CA ALA A 66 -11.33 2.01 -4.31
C ALA A 66 -12.53 2.48 -5.18
N VAL A 67 -12.31 2.70 -6.47
CA VAL A 67 -13.37 3.16 -7.39
C VAL A 67 -14.06 2.04 -8.19
N CYS A 68 -13.63 0.79 -8.03
CA CYS A 68 -14.18 -0.34 -8.79
C CYS A 68 -15.52 -0.82 -8.21
N PRO A 69 -16.67 -0.61 -8.87
CA PRO A 69 -17.98 -0.89 -8.28
C PRO A 69 -18.34 -2.40 -8.27
N VAL A 70 -17.58 -3.23 -8.99
CA VAL A 70 -17.89 -4.65 -9.20
C VAL A 70 -16.80 -5.61 -8.71
N GLY A 71 -15.77 -5.08 -8.05
CA GLY A 71 -14.66 -5.90 -7.57
C GLY A 71 -13.88 -6.61 -8.69
N ALA A 72 -13.81 -5.98 -9.88
CA ALA A 72 -12.90 -6.43 -10.93
C ALA A 72 -11.44 -6.12 -10.57
N LEU A 73 -11.25 -5.14 -9.72
CA LEU A 73 -9.99 -4.79 -9.05
C LEU A 73 -10.26 -4.86 -7.56
N THR A 74 -9.47 -5.65 -6.85
CA THR A 74 -9.52 -5.80 -5.39
C THR A 74 -8.10 -5.77 -4.83
N GLU A 75 -7.99 -5.48 -3.55
CA GLU A 75 -6.75 -5.71 -2.81
C GLU A 75 -6.44 -7.21 -2.75
N ARG A 76 -5.17 -7.54 -2.63
CA ARG A 76 -4.76 -8.91 -2.35
C ARG A 76 -4.88 -9.16 -0.85
N ASP A 77 -5.79 -10.05 -0.50
CA ASP A 77 -6.01 -10.47 0.88
C ASP A 77 -4.93 -11.47 1.33
N TYR A 78 -4.24 -11.14 2.42
CA TYR A 78 -3.23 -11.98 3.07
C TYR A 78 -3.70 -12.52 4.44
N THR A 79 -4.96 -12.28 4.82
CA THR A 79 -5.46 -12.61 6.17
C THR A 79 -5.28 -14.07 6.51
N ASN A 80 -5.67 -14.98 5.62
CA ASN A 80 -5.52 -16.42 5.87
C ASN A 80 -4.06 -16.83 6.06
N ARG A 81 -3.16 -16.30 5.22
CA ARG A 81 -1.71 -16.55 5.36
C ARG A 81 -1.18 -16.05 6.68
N LEU A 82 -1.62 -14.86 7.11
CA LEU A 82 -1.23 -14.30 8.40
C LEU A 82 -1.72 -15.17 9.55
N LEU A 83 -2.95 -15.66 9.51
CA LEU A 83 -3.49 -16.55 10.54
C LEU A 83 -2.71 -17.87 10.61
N ASP A 84 -2.33 -18.45 9.46
CA ASP A 84 -1.47 -19.63 9.40
C ASP A 84 -0.07 -19.35 10.00
N ASP A 85 0.49 -18.17 9.72
CA ASP A 85 1.78 -17.76 10.27
C ASP A 85 1.70 -17.54 11.79
N LEU A 86 0.64 -16.91 12.31
CA LEU A 86 0.41 -16.72 13.75
C LEU A 86 0.19 -18.06 14.49
N ALA A 87 -0.40 -19.05 13.83
CA ALA A 87 -0.62 -20.38 14.41
C ALA A 87 0.67 -21.25 14.43
N ASN A 88 1.73 -20.85 13.74
CA ASN A 88 2.95 -21.63 13.63
C ASN A 88 3.96 -21.26 14.74
N PRO A 89 4.24 -22.15 15.70
CA PRO A 89 5.13 -21.85 16.83
C PRO A 89 6.60 -21.64 16.43
N ASP A 90 7.00 -22.06 15.23
CA ASP A 90 8.37 -21.90 14.73
C ASP A 90 8.62 -20.55 14.08
N LYS A 91 7.60 -19.67 14.02
CA LYS A 91 7.69 -18.34 13.41
C LYS A 91 7.58 -17.23 14.44
N VAL A 92 8.38 -16.21 14.25
CA VAL A 92 8.23 -14.93 14.91
C VAL A 92 7.44 -14.00 13.98
N VAL A 93 6.29 -13.56 14.40
CA VAL A 93 5.40 -12.71 13.60
C VAL A 93 5.42 -11.29 14.14
N ILE A 94 5.88 -10.38 13.28
CA ILE A 94 6.06 -8.97 13.60
C ILE A 94 5.05 -8.14 12.80
N VAL A 95 4.42 -7.16 13.45
CA VAL A 95 3.54 -6.19 12.79
C VAL A 95 4.02 -4.77 13.01
N GLN A 96 3.95 -3.98 11.95
CA GLN A 96 4.10 -2.53 11.99
C GLN A 96 2.80 -1.89 11.53
N THR A 97 2.24 -1.01 12.34
CA THR A 97 0.93 -0.40 12.09
C THR A 97 1.06 0.84 11.22
N ALA A 98 0.20 0.96 10.18
CA ALA A 98 0.12 2.21 9.43
C ALA A 98 -0.49 3.33 10.30
N PRO A 99 0.00 4.59 10.19
CA PRO A 99 -0.46 5.70 11.03
C PRO A 99 -1.97 5.95 10.97
N ALA A 100 -2.59 5.82 9.78
CA ALA A 100 -4.02 6.05 9.58
C ALA A 100 -4.92 5.03 10.29
N VAL A 101 -4.46 3.81 10.51
CA VAL A 101 -5.28 2.73 11.10
C VAL A 101 -5.74 3.09 12.51
N ARG A 102 -4.89 3.75 13.31
CA ARG A 102 -5.25 4.16 14.68
C ARG A 102 -6.41 5.14 14.76
N ALA A 103 -6.67 5.90 13.69
CA ALA A 103 -7.76 6.88 13.62
C ALA A 103 -9.02 6.30 12.96
N ALA A 104 -8.88 5.31 12.07
CA ALA A 104 -9.98 4.71 11.34
C ALA A 104 -10.56 3.45 12.03
N LEU A 105 -9.71 2.66 12.69
CA LEU A 105 -10.11 1.38 13.28
C LEU A 105 -11.25 1.51 14.31
N GLY A 106 -11.31 2.63 15.03
CA GLY A 106 -12.35 2.87 16.02
C GLY A 106 -13.76 2.86 15.45
N GLU A 107 -13.95 3.31 14.22
CA GLU A 107 -15.25 3.39 13.54
C GLU A 107 -15.87 2.01 13.35
N GLU A 108 -15.06 0.99 13.06
CA GLU A 108 -15.50 -0.41 12.91
C GLU A 108 -16.04 -1.00 14.24
N PHE A 109 -15.67 -0.40 15.37
CA PHE A 109 -16.13 -0.77 16.71
C PHE A 109 -17.13 0.20 17.32
N GLY A 110 -17.74 1.08 16.50
CA GLY A 110 -18.77 2.02 16.91
C GLY A 110 -18.27 3.25 17.66
N PHE A 111 -16.99 3.55 17.63
CA PHE A 111 -16.47 4.82 18.15
C PHE A 111 -16.77 5.97 17.16
N PRO A 112 -16.86 7.22 17.63
CA PRO A 112 -16.99 8.37 16.75
C PRO A 112 -15.82 8.43 15.73
N PRO A 113 -16.06 8.95 14.49
CA PRO A 113 -15.03 9.09 13.48
C PRO A 113 -13.81 9.85 14.00
N GLY A 114 -12.62 9.38 13.66
CA GLY A 114 -11.35 9.98 14.06
C GLY A 114 -10.94 9.74 15.51
N THR A 115 -11.64 8.88 16.25
CA THR A 115 -11.24 8.52 17.61
C THR A 115 -9.91 7.76 17.60
N LEU A 116 -8.90 8.30 18.31
CA LEU A 116 -7.60 7.64 18.42
C LEU A 116 -7.70 6.39 19.30
N VAL A 117 -7.41 5.24 18.74
CA VAL A 117 -7.46 3.93 19.42
C VAL A 117 -6.10 3.25 19.52
N THR A 118 -5.00 4.00 19.47
CA THR A 118 -3.62 3.47 19.41
C THR A 118 -3.35 2.39 20.45
N GLY A 119 -3.61 2.65 21.72
CA GLY A 119 -3.36 1.66 22.78
C GLY A 119 -4.24 0.42 22.68
N LYS A 120 -5.52 0.60 22.31
CA LYS A 120 -6.46 -0.51 22.09
C LYS A 120 -6.04 -1.37 20.89
N MET A 121 -5.58 -0.73 19.81
CA MET A 121 -5.09 -1.42 18.61
C MET A 121 -3.84 -2.26 18.94
N VAL A 122 -2.86 -1.70 19.64
CA VAL A 122 -1.64 -2.44 20.06
C VAL A 122 -2.00 -3.60 20.98
N TYR A 123 -2.90 -3.40 21.92
CA TYR A 123 -3.38 -4.48 22.79
C TYR A 123 -4.05 -5.60 21.99
N ALA A 124 -4.97 -5.26 21.08
CA ALA A 124 -5.65 -6.22 20.25
C ALA A 124 -4.69 -7.03 19.36
N LEU A 125 -3.67 -6.41 18.79
CA LEU A 125 -2.66 -7.10 17.99
C LEU A 125 -1.86 -8.10 18.83
N ARG A 126 -1.52 -7.76 20.07
CA ARG A 126 -0.85 -8.70 21.00
C ARG A 126 -1.76 -9.87 21.39
N GLU A 127 -3.05 -9.62 21.64
CA GLU A 127 -4.03 -10.68 21.91
C GLU A 127 -4.27 -11.60 20.70
N LEU A 128 -4.09 -11.10 19.47
CA LEU A 128 -4.12 -11.92 18.25
C LEU A 128 -2.90 -12.83 18.10
N GLY A 129 -1.84 -12.63 18.90
CA GLY A 129 -0.67 -13.50 18.92
C GLY A 129 0.55 -12.96 18.17
N PHE A 130 0.60 -11.66 17.84
CA PHE A 130 1.82 -11.07 17.31
C PHE A 130 2.89 -10.99 18.39
N ASP A 131 4.10 -11.46 18.07
CA ASP A 131 5.25 -11.43 18.98
C ASP A 131 5.73 -10.01 19.24
N TYR A 132 5.76 -9.18 18.19
CA TYR A 132 6.17 -7.78 18.28
C TYR A 132 5.21 -6.88 17.50
N VAL A 133 4.86 -5.75 18.14
CA VAL A 133 4.03 -4.70 17.56
C VAL A 133 4.83 -3.40 17.56
N PHE A 134 5.16 -2.90 16.38
CA PHE A 134 5.92 -1.67 16.19
C PHE A 134 5.04 -0.52 15.69
N ASP A 135 5.38 0.68 16.12
CA ASP A 135 4.71 1.90 15.72
C ASP A 135 5.50 2.58 14.59
N THR A 136 4.81 2.87 13.48
CA THR A 136 5.39 3.58 12.35
C THR A 136 5.78 5.02 12.71
N ASP A 137 5.06 5.69 13.62
CA ASP A 137 5.43 7.05 14.03
C ASP A 137 6.78 7.04 14.75
N PHE A 138 7.03 6.06 15.63
CA PHE A 138 8.33 5.88 16.25
C PHE A 138 9.44 5.58 15.20
N ALA A 139 9.14 4.73 14.22
CA ALA A 139 10.07 4.44 13.13
C ALA A 139 10.36 5.69 12.28
N ALA A 140 9.37 6.56 12.07
CA ALA A 140 9.55 7.83 11.37
C ALA A 140 10.47 8.78 12.15
N ASP A 141 10.34 8.86 13.46
CA ASP A 141 11.23 9.67 14.32
C ASP A 141 12.69 9.16 14.21
N LEU A 142 12.91 7.85 14.24
CA LEU A 142 14.23 7.27 14.03
C LEU A 142 14.79 7.60 12.64
N THR A 143 13.97 7.52 11.60
CA THR A 143 14.36 7.87 10.23
C THR A 143 14.81 9.32 10.14
N ILE A 144 14.06 10.25 10.77
CA ILE A 144 14.43 11.68 10.82
C ILE A 144 15.79 11.87 11.50
N MET A 145 16.07 11.16 12.59
CA MET A 145 17.34 11.25 13.29
C MET A 145 18.51 10.74 12.45
N GLU A 146 18.35 9.60 11.80
CA GLU A 146 19.39 8.98 10.96
C GLU A 146 19.65 9.80 9.69
N GLU A 147 18.61 10.11 8.92
CA GLU A 147 18.74 10.90 7.69
C GLU A 147 19.20 12.33 7.97
N GLY A 148 18.72 12.96 9.04
CA GLY A 148 19.16 14.28 9.47
C GLY A 148 20.65 14.29 9.82
N SER A 149 21.13 13.29 10.53
CA SER A 149 22.56 13.14 10.86
C SER A 149 23.42 12.91 9.62
N GLU A 150 22.92 12.10 8.68
CA GLU A 150 23.62 11.87 7.42
C GLU A 150 23.72 13.16 6.57
N ILE A 151 22.62 13.91 6.45
CA ILE A 151 22.60 15.19 5.70
C ILE A 151 23.56 16.19 6.33
N LEU A 152 23.56 16.33 7.66
CA LEU A 152 24.48 17.23 8.35
C LEU A 152 25.95 16.85 8.12
N ASN A 153 26.26 15.57 8.16
CA ASN A 153 27.62 15.07 7.86
C ASN A 153 28.01 15.37 6.41
N ARG A 154 27.12 15.12 5.45
CA ARG A 154 27.33 15.41 4.03
C ARG A 154 27.55 16.91 3.81
N LEU A 155 26.69 17.74 4.38
CA LEU A 155 26.77 19.20 4.26
C LEU A 155 28.08 19.71 4.86
N THR A 156 28.48 19.27 6.04
CA THR A 156 29.72 19.66 6.70
C THR A 156 30.94 19.33 5.82
N ARG A 157 31.01 18.12 5.29
CA ARG A 157 32.07 17.70 4.36
C ARG A 157 32.10 18.57 3.10
N TYR A 158 30.94 18.82 2.50
CA TYR A 158 30.83 19.67 1.30
C TYR A 158 31.30 21.08 1.55
N LEU A 159 30.92 21.71 2.66
CA LEU A 159 31.34 23.04 3.06
C LEU A 159 32.84 23.11 3.37
N ASN A 160 33.44 22.05 3.89
CA ASN A 160 34.85 21.89 4.13
C ASN A 160 35.68 21.60 2.85
N GLY A 161 35.07 21.65 1.66
CA GLY A 161 35.74 21.53 0.37
C GLY A 161 35.68 20.13 -0.28
N ASP A 162 35.10 19.15 0.35
CA ASP A 162 34.91 17.81 -0.25
C ASP A 162 33.76 17.82 -1.25
N LYS A 163 34.07 18.13 -2.52
CA LYS A 163 33.10 18.18 -3.63
C LYS A 163 32.70 16.80 -4.17
N SER A 164 33.27 15.71 -3.66
CA SER A 164 32.88 14.36 -4.03
C SER A 164 31.52 13.93 -3.38
N VAL A 165 31.15 14.61 -2.30
CA VAL A 165 29.88 14.36 -1.59
C VAL A 165 28.72 15.00 -2.37
N ARG A 166 27.68 14.21 -2.65
CA ARG A 166 26.41 14.72 -3.18
C ARG A 166 25.50 15.16 -2.02
N LEU A 167 24.93 16.34 -2.16
CA LEU A 167 23.88 16.86 -1.27
C LEU A 167 22.52 16.43 -1.78
#